data_0190a217f0f572668c17cee7f9526e47
#
_entry.id   0190a217f0f572668c17cee7f9526e47
#
_cell.length_a   1.000
_cell.length_b   1.000
_cell.length_c   1.000
_cell.angle_alpha   90.00
_cell.angle_beta   90.00
_cell.angle_gamma   90.00
#
_symmetry.space_group_name_H-M   'P 1'
#
loop_
_entity.id
_entity.type
_entity.pdbx_description
1 polymer ?
#
loop_
_entity_poly.entity_id
_entity_poly.type
_entity_poly.pdbx_seq_one_letter_code
_entity_poly.pdbx_strand_id
1 'polypeptide(L)'
;MPGRLQIGILGGSFNPVHCGHMMLASWLAQFTSLNEVWMVLSPENPLKHPDAVSASHRLAMLEIAVSHDLLIKPCDIELHLPRPNYTIVTLRELKRLCPEYEFRLIIGSDNWEIFSQWRNHEEIIDEFSPIIYPRPQHDIDPSSLPAGVDVVNAPQMEISSTMIRRAIAEGKNMNHFLPSGAVSYTHLTLPT
;
A
#
# COMPACT_ATOMS: atom_id res chain seq x y z
N MET A 1 10.67 -21.73 19.59
CA MET A 1 11.34 -20.51 19.07
C MET A 1 10.25 -19.49 18.79
N PRO A 2 10.38 -18.21 19.15
CA PRO A 2 9.43 -17.23 18.67
C PRO A 2 9.43 -17.26 17.14
N GLY A 3 8.23 -17.26 16.53
CA GLY A 3 8.08 -17.20 15.08
C GLY A 3 8.74 -15.95 14.51
N ARG A 4 9.07 -15.94 13.21
CA ARG A 4 9.51 -14.71 12.51
C ARG A 4 8.43 -13.65 12.60
N LEU A 5 8.83 -12.39 12.70
CA LEU A 5 7.88 -11.27 12.63
C LEU A 5 7.25 -11.22 11.23
N GLN A 6 5.93 -11.14 11.18
CA GLN A 6 5.16 -11.04 9.95
C GLN A 6 4.98 -9.58 9.54
N ILE A 7 5.45 -9.24 8.36
CA ILE A 7 5.38 -7.89 7.81
C ILE A 7 4.42 -7.86 6.62
N GLY A 8 3.39 -7.04 6.71
CA GLY A 8 2.48 -6.81 5.59
C GLY A 8 3.03 -5.78 4.62
N ILE A 9 3.05 -6.09 3.33
CA ILE A 9 3.53 -5.20 2.27
C ILE A 9 2.33 -4.58 1.55
N LEU A 10 2.12 -3.29 1.78
CA LEU A 10 1.07 -2.49 1.15
C LEU A 10 1.68 -1.58 0.09
N GLY A 11 1.59 -1.99 -1.18
CA GLY A 11 2.08 -1.20 -2.32
C GLY A 11 1.11 -0.09 -2.73
N GLY A 12 1.63 1.07 -3.12
CA GLY A 12 0.81 2.15 -3.62
C GLY A 12 1.60 3.33 -4.17
N SER A 13 0.93 4.14 -5.02
CA SER A 13 1.52 5.40 -5.50
C SER A 13 1.53 6.49 -4.44
N PHE A 14 0.61 6.44 -3.45
CA PHE A 14 0.46 7.41 -2.36
C PHE A 14 0.52 8.87 -2.84
N ASN A 15 -0.32 9.22 -3.79
CA ASN A 15 -0.30 10.53 -4.46
C ASN A 15 -1.61 11.35 -4.26
N PRO A 16 -1.81 11.95 -3.08
CA PRO A 16 -1.02 11.81 -1.84
C PRO A 16 -1.42 10.57 -1.01
N VAL A 17 -0.60 10.26 0.00
CA VAL A 17 -1.03 9.43 1.12
C VAL A 17 -2.22 10.11 1.83
N HIS A 18 -3.21 9.32 2.31
CA HIS A 18 -4.41 9.88 2.94
C HIS A 18 -4.90 9.00 4.11
N CYS A 19 -5.85 9.52 4.86
CA CYS A 19 -6.38 8.83 6.06
C CYS A 19 -6.88 7.41 5.78
N GLY A 20 -7.46 7.15 4.59
CA GLY A 20 -7.88 5.80 4.21
C GLY A 20 -6.72 4.81 4.14
N HIS A 21 -5.55 5.21 3.64
CA HIS A 21 -4.36 4.36 3.65
C HIS A 21 -3.87 4.11 5.08
N MET A 22 -3.81 5.15 5.91
CA MET A 22 -3.34 5.04 7.29
C MET A 22 -4.25 4.16 8.14
N MET A 23 -5.57 4.33 8.00
CA MET A 23 -6.56 3.52 8.73
C MET A 23 -6.47 2.04 8.33
N LEU A 24 -6.36 1.74 7.03
CA LEU A 24 -6.18 0.36 6.56
C LEU A 24 -4.90 -0.26 7.12
N ALA A 25 -3.77 0.42 6.98
CA ALA A 25 -2.48 -0.08 7.47
C ALA A 25 -2.49 -0.30 8.98
N SER A 26 -3.03 0.67 9.73
CA SER A 26 -3.18 0.59 11.19
C SER A 26 -4.11 -0.55 11.61
N TRP A 27 -5.25 -0.73 10.93
CA TRP A 27 -6.17 -1.81 11.21
C TRP A 27 -5.51 -3.17 10.97
N LEU A 28 -4.83 -3.34 9.84
CA LEU A 28 -4.15 -4.58 9.50
C LEU A 28 -3.07 -4.94 10.54
N ALA A 29 -2.25 -3.98 10.95
CA ALA A 29 -1.22 -4.22 11.95
C ALA A 29 -1.76 -4.58 13.35
N GLN A 30 -2.99 -4.15 13.69
CA GLN A 30 -3.55 -4.33 15.03
C GLN A 30 -4.57 -5.46 15.14
N PHE A 31 -5.24 -5.82 14.03
CA PHE A 31 -6.36 -6.77 14.03
C PHE A 31 -6.11 -8.03 13.22
N THR A 32 -4.88 -8.21 12.70
CA THR A 32 -4.45 -9.44 12.02
C THR A 32 -3.21 -10.03 12.70
N SER A 33 -2.61 -11.06 12.11
CA SER A 33 -1.35 -11.65 12.59
C SER A 33 -0.11 -10.82 12.23
N LEU A 34 -0.25 -9.71 11.52
CA LEU A 34 0.86 -8.87 11.14
C LEU A 34 1.43 -8.12 12.34
N ASN A 35 2.75 -8.06 12.43
CA ASN A 35 3.45 -7.26 13.45
C ASN A 35 3.65 -5.81 13.01
N GLU A 36 3.84 -5.60 11.70
CA GLU A 36 4.01 -4.29 11.10
C GLU A 36 3.41 -4.28 9.68
N VAL A 37 3.12 -3.08 9.16
CA VAL A 37 2.77 -2.86 7.76
C VAL A 37 3.78 -1.91 7.14
N TRP A 38 4.47 -2.36 6.09
CA TRP A 38 5.37 -1.52 5.32
C TRP A 38 4.65 -1.00 4.08
N MET A 39 4.54 0.32 3.98
CA MET A 39 3.93 1.02 2.86
C MET A 39 4.99 1.25 1.79
N VAL A 40 4.96 0.40 0.74
CA VAL A 40 5.95 0.43 -0.35
C VAL A 40 5.51 1.43 -1.40
N LEU A 41 6.31 2.50 -1.56
CA LEU A 41 6.05 3.53 -2.56
C LEU A 41 6.39 3.03 -3.97
N SER A 42 5.36 2.90 -4.82
CA SER A 42 5.58 2.64 -6.25
C SER A 42 5.96 3.91 -7.00
N PRO A 43 7.14 3.94 -7.64
CA PRO A 43 7.63 5.14 -8.34
C PRO A 43 6.75 5.51 -9.53
N GLU A 44 6.29 4.50 -10.27
CA GLU A 44 5.36 4.63 -11.40
C GLU A 44 4.30 3.53 -11.33
N ASN A 45 3.06 3.89 -11.61
CA ASN A 45 2.06 2.88 -11.89
C ASN A 45 2.03 2.70 -13.42
N PRO A 46 2.42 1.52 -13.95
CA PRO A 46 2.47 1.30 -15.40
C PRO A 46 1.11 1.46 -16.09
N LEU A 47 0.02 1.42 -15.32
CA LEU A 47 -1.36 1.59 -15.81
C LEU A 47 -1.89 3.03 -15.70
N LYS A 48 -1.11 3.98 -15.15
CA LYS A 48 -1.52 5.38 -14.98
C LYS A 48 -0.56 6.32 -15.70
N HIS A 49 -1.11 7.46 -16.16
CA HIS A 49 -0.30 8.56 -16.69
C HIS A 49 0.77 8.99 -15.66
N PRO A 50 1.93 9.50 -16.13
CA PRO A 50 2.97 9.97 -15.22
C PRO A 50 2.35 10.95 -14.22
N ASP A 51 2.47 10.60 -12.93
CA ASP A 51 1.98 11.45 -11.85
C ASP A 51 2.74 12.78 -11.88
N ALA A 52 2.02 13.88 -11.79
CA ALA A 52 2.61 15.22 -11.79
C ALA A 52 3.54 15.46 -10.58
N VAL A 53 3.37 14.66 -9.50
CA VAL A 53 4.19 14.74 -8.27
C VAL A 53 5.29 13.69 -8.30
N SER A 54 6.54 14.13 -8.13
CA SER A 54 7.70 13.22 -8.14
C SER A 54 7.65 12.16 -7.03
N ALA A 55 8.29 11.00 -7.27
CA ALA A 55 8.37 9.94 -6.28
C ALA A 55 9.02 10.41 -4.96
N SER A 56 10.02 11.31 -5.04
CA SER A 56 10.68 11.89 -3.85
C SER A 56 9.71 12.71 -2.99
N HIS A 57 8.84 13.51 -3.59
CA HIS A 57 7.83 14.25 -2.85
C HIS A 57 6.76 13.34 -2.23
N ARG A 58 6.37 12.28 -2.95
CA ARG A 58 5.41 11.29 -2.43
C ARG A 58 6.00 10.49 -1.27
N LEU A 59 7.29 10.14 -1.35
CA LEU A 59 8.01 9.50 -0.26
C LEU A 59 8.06 10.41 0.98
N ALA A 60 8.45 11.67 0.81
CA ALA A 60 8.50 12.62 1.91
C ALA A 60 7.12 12.79 2.60
N MET A 61 6.03 12.85 1.82
CA MET A 61 4.68 12.87 2.40
C MET A 61 4.37 11.59 3.19
N LEU A 62 4.78 10.43 2.69
CA LEU A 62 4.58 9.16 3.36
C LEU A 62 5.38 9.08 4.66
N GLU A 63 6.66 9.46 4.63
CA GLU A 63 7.54 9.51 5.82
C GLU A 63 6.97 10.42 6.92
N ILE A 64 6.50 11.60 6.54
CA ILE A 64 5.84 12.52 7.47
C ILE A 64 4.58 11.88 8.06
N ALA A 65 3.75 11.24 7.22
CA ALA A 65 2.49 10.63 7.64
C ALA A 65 2.68 9.54 8.70
N VAL A 66 3.78 8.78 8.63
CA VAL A 66 4.07 7.65 9.53
C VAL A 66 5.13 7.95 10.59
N SER A 67 5.62 9.20 10.67
CA SER A 67 6.79 9.58 11.50
C SER A 67 6.66 9.24 12.99
N HIS A 68 5.45 9.11 13.50
CA HIS A 68 5.17 8.77 14.90
C HIS A 68 4.50 7.41 15.07
N ASP A 69 4.41 6.62 13.99
CA ASP A 69 3.79 5.30 14.03
C ASP A 69 4.85 4.21 14.29
N LEU A 70 4.56 3.32 15.22
CA LEU A 70 5.47 2.23 15.57
C LEU A 70 5.23 0.98 14.73
N LEU A 71 4.04 0.84 14.14
CA LEU A 71 3.59 -0.35 13.43
C LEU A 71 3.54 -0.16 11.91
N ILE A 72 3.59 1.10 11.44
CA ILE A 72 3.54 1.43 10.01
C ILE A 72 4.86 2.07 9.62
N LYS A 73 5.49 1.55 8.57
CA LYS A 73 6.78 2.06 8.08
C LYS A 73 6.72 2.42 6.61
N PRO A 74 7.39 3.50 6.18
CA PRO A 74 7.57 3.79 4.77
C PRO A 74 8.65 2.87 4.20
N CYS A 75 8.51 2.48 2.95
CA CYS A 75 9.51 1.66 2.26
C CYS A 75 9.70 2.19 0.83
N ASP A 76 10.92 2.54 0.51
CA ASP A 76 11.34 3.14 -0.76
C ASP A 76 12.02 2.14 -1.71
N ILE A 77 11.99 0.86 -1.40
CA ILE A 77 12.74 -0.18 -2.11
C ILE A 77 12.52 -0.13 -3.63
N GLU A 78 11.29 0.13 -4.09
CA GLU A 78 10.99 0.20 -5.53
C GLU A 78 11.66 1.38 -6.25
N LEU A 79 12.13 2.41 -5.52
CA LEU A 79 12.91 3.51 -6.11
C LEU A 79 14.31 3.05 -6.53
N HIS A 80 14.80 1.98 -5.95
CA HIS A 80 16.15 1.43 -6.15
C HIS A 80 16.17 0.18 -7.04
N LEU A 81 14.99 -0.34 -7.41
CA LEU A 81 14.87 -1.52 -8.28
C LEU A 81 14.84 -1.15 -9.76
N PRO A 82 15.34 -2.05 -10.64
CA PRO A 82 15.19 -1.89 -12.09
C PRO A 82 13.73 -1.84 -12.52
N ARG A 83 13.40 -0.96 -13.44
CA ARG A 83 12.06 -0.85 -14.03
C ARG A 83 11.86 -1.80 -15.20
N PRO A 84 10.63 -2.29 -15.42
CA PRO A 84 9.41 -2.06 -14.63
C PRO A 84 9.43 -2.82 -13.31
N ASN A 85 8.88 -2.20 -12.24
CA ASN A 85 8.77 -2.83 -10.94
C ASN A 85 7.63 -3.86 -10.94
N TYR A 86 7.96 -5.13 -10.82
CA TYR A 86 6.99 -6.20 -10.63
C TYR A 86 6.92 -6.59 -9.16
N THR A 87 5.73 -6.79 -8.64
CA THR A 87 5.50 -7.10 -7.21
C THR A 87 6.35 -8.27 -6.72
N ILE A 88 6.45 -9.35 -7.50
CA ILE A 88 7.30 -10.51 -7.12
C ILE A 88 8.77 -10.14 -6.93
N VAL A 89 9.30 -9.21 -7.75
CA VAL A 89 10.70 -8.76 -7.65
C VAL A 89 10.88 -7.95 -6.37
N THR A 90 9.95 -7.05 -6.07
CA THR A 90 9.94 -6.25 -4.85
C THR A 90 9.92 -7.15 -3.60
N LEU A 91 9.01 -8.12 -3.55
CA LEU A 91 8.85 -9.02 -2.41
C LEU A 91 10.09 -9.91 -2.21
N ARG A 92 10.67 -10.45 -3.28
CA ARG A 92 11.88 -11.26 -3.21
C ARG A 92 13.09 -10.45 -2.77
N GLU A 93 13.19 -9.20 -3.20
CA GLU A 93 14.28 -8.33 -2.75
C GLU A 93 14.14 -7.97 -1.27
N LEU A 94 12.94 -7.69 -0.78
CA LEU A 94 12.68 -7.52 0.65
C LEU A 94 13.08 -8.75 1.46
N LYS A 95 12.70 -9.94 1.01
CA LYS A 95 13.06 -11.22 1.65
C LYS A 95 14.58 -11.45 1.65
N ARG A 96 15.27 -11.02 0.59
CA ARG A 96 16.73 -11.11 0.50
C ARG A 96 17.44 -10.15 1.45
N LEU A 97 16.94 -8.92 1.59
CA LEU A 97 17.53 -7.88 2.43
C LEU A 97 17.23 -8.08 3.92
N CYS A 98 16.05 -8.61 4.23
CA CYS A 98 15.56 -8.78 5.60
C CYS A 98 15.09 -10.23 5.83
N PRO A 99 16.00 -11.22 5.81
CA PRO A 99 15.66 -12.64 5.88
C PRO A 99 15.09 -13.08 7.24
N GLU A 100 15.20 -12.23 8.26
CA GLU A 100 14.63 -12.42 9.60
C GLU A 100 13.12 -12.23 9.65
N TYR A 101 12.53 -11.56 8.65
CA TYR A 101 11.09 -11.31 8.56
C TYR A 101 10.40 -12.31 7.63
N GLU A 102 9.09 -12.43 7.82
CA GLU A 102 8.18 -13.11 6.93
C GLU A 102 7.26 -12.06 6.29
N PHE A 103 7.32 -11.95 4.97
CA PHE A 103 6.57 -10.93 4.24
C PHE A 103 5.27 -11.50 3.69
N ARG A 104 4.17 -10.73 3.83
CA ARG A 104 2.87 -11.04 3.25
C ARG A 104 2.42 -9.89 2.36
N LEU A 105 1.92 -10.19 1.16
CA LEU A 105 1.38 -9.16 0.26
C LEU A 105 0.00 -8.72 0.74
N ILE A 106 -0.24 -7.42 0.87
CA ILE A 106 -1.56 -6.83 1.11
C ILE A 106 -2.11 -6.31 -0.22
N ILE A 107 -3.29 -6.76 -0.62
CA ILE A 107 -3.90 -6.43 -1.91
C ILE A 107 -5.40 -6.14 -1.76
N GLY A 108 -5.90 -5.13 -2.46
CA GLY A 108 -7.34 -4.86 -2.52
C GLY A 108 -8.09 -5.88 -3.38
N SER A 109 -9.36 -6.11 -3.07
CA SER A 109 -10.20 -7.05 -3.84
C SER A 109 -10.35 -6.65 -5.31
N ASP A 110 -10.29 -5.36 -5.63
CA ASP A 110 -10.25 -4.83 -7.00
C ASP A 110 -9.01 -5.32 -7.80
N ASN A 111 -7.87 -5.39 -7.15
CA ASN A 111 -6.65 -5.91 -7.77
C ASN A 111 -6.61 -7.44 -7.77
N TRP A 112 -7.26 -8.08 -6.79
CA TRP A 112 -7.37 -9.54 -6.77
C TRP A 112 -8.13 -10.09 -7.98
N GLU A 113 -9.17 -9.41 -8.46
CA GLU A 113 -9.92 -9.81 -9.67
C GLU A 113 -9.02 -9.94 -10.91
N ILE A 114 -7.96 -9.15 -10.99
CA ILE A 114 -7.00 -9.18 -12.10
C ILE A 114 -5.65 -9.80 -11.71
N PHE A 115 -5.55 -10.38 -10.52
CA PHE A 115 -4.30 -10.87 -9.96
C PHE A 115 -3.66 -11.99 -10.79
N SER A 116 -4.46 -12.82 -11.46
CA SER A 116 -3.99 -13.85 -12.37
C SER A 116 -3.22 -13.31 -13.59
N GLN A 117 -3.33 -12.01 -13.88
CA GLN A 117 -2.56 -11.31 -14.92
C GLN A 117 -1.22 -10.77 -14.40
N TRP A 118 -0.99 -10.81 -13.08
CA TRP A 118 0.27 -10.35 -12.51
C TRP A 118 1.39 -11.34 -12.81
N ARG A 119 2.57 -10.80 -13.03
CA ARG A 119 3.76 -11.62 -13.29
C ARG A 119 4.03 -12.54 -12.10
N ASN A 120 4.15 -13.85 -12.38
CA ASN A 120 4.43 -14.88 -11.38
C ASN A 120 3.42 -14.89 -10.21
N HIS A 121 2.14 -14.68 -10.49
CA HIS A 121 1.10 -14.59 -9.46
C HIS A 121 0.99 -15.85 -8.60
N GLU A 122 1.19 -17.04 -9.17
CA GLU A 122 1.20 -18.31 -8.42
C GLU A 122 2.35 -18.35 -7.39
N GLU A 123 3.55 -17.92 -7.81
CA GLU A 123 4.70 -17.82 -6.90
C GLU A 123 4.49 -16.78 -5.79
N ILE A 124 3.74 -15.69 -6.06
CA ILE A 124 3.35 -14.72 -5.03
C ILE A 124 2.45 -15.40 -3.99
N ILE A 125 1.49 -16.23 -4.40
CA ILE A 125 0.62 -16.97 -3.48
C ILE A 125 1.48 -17.90 -2.61
N ASP A 126 2.33 -18.69 -3.23
CA ASP A 126 3.12 -19.73 -2.55
C ASP A 126 4.16 -19.15 -1.59
N GLU A 127 4.82 -18.04 -1.97
CA GLU A 127 5.92 -17.48 -1.20
C GLU A 127 5.52 -16.40 -0.20
N PHE A 128 4.41 -15.69 -0.44
CA PHE A 128 4.07 -14.45 0.29
C PHE A 128 2.61 -14.39 0.78
N SER A 129 1.86 -15.48 0.67
CA SER A 129 0.54 -15.67 1.31
C SER A 129 -0.31 -14.39 1.37
N PRO A 130 -0.91 -13.93 0.24
CA PRO A 130 -1.59 -12.65 0.16
C PRO A 130 -2.71 -12.48 1.19
N ILE A 131 -2.89 -11.25 1.66
CA ILE A 131 -4.01 -10.81 2.48
C ILE A 131 -4.87 -9.86 1.64
N ILE A 132 -6.12 -10.23 1.41
CA ILE A 132 -7.05 -9.45 0.61
C ILE A 132 -7.92 -8.60 1.53
N TYR A 133 -7.94 -7.27 1.31
CA TYR A 133 -8.87 -6.38 1.99
C TYR A 133 -10.01 -5.94 1.06
N PRO A 134 -11.23 -5.71 1.60
CA PRO A 134 -12.40 -5.42 0.78
C PRO A 134 -12.32 -4.05 0.12
N ARG A 135 -12.83 -3.96 -1.11
CA ARG A 135 -13.07 -2.72 -1.84
C ARG A 135 -14.54 -2.64 -2.23
N PRO A 136 -15.15 -1.44 -2.28
CA PRO A 136 -16.52 -1.28 -2.74
C PRO A 136 -16.72 -1.90 -4.12
N GLN A 137 -17.82 -2.63 -4.31
CA GLN A 137 -18.23 -3.27 -5.57
C GLN A 137 -17.33 -4.43 -6.05
N HIS A 138 -16.40 -4.90 -5.22
CA HIS A 138 -15.49 -6.01 -5.52
C HIS A 138 -15.58 -7.06 -4.41
N ASP A 139 -16.68 -7.82 -4.43
CA ASP A 139 -16.93 -8.88 -3.45
C ASP A 139 -16.07 -10.11 -3.75
N ILE A 140 -15.56 -10.75 -2.71
CA ILE A 140 -14.79 -11.98 -2.82
C ILE A 140 -15.52 -13.10 -2.09
N ASP A 141 -15.66 -14.24 -2.76
CA ASP A 141 -16.06 -15.48 -2.11
C ASP A 141 -14.84 -16.14 -1.47
N PRO A 142 -14.75 -16.17 -0.12
CA PRO A 142 -13.61 -16.78 0.56
C PRO A 142 -13.43 -18.27 0.25
N SER A 143 -14.52 -18.96 -0.14
CA SER A 143 -14.48 -20.40 -0.46
C SER A 143 -13.77 -20.71 -1.77
N SER A 144 -13.62 -19.72 -2.65
CA SER A 144 -12.98 -19.84 -3.97
C SER A 144 -11.46 -19.56 -3.93
N LEU A 145 -10.92 -19.17 -2.78
CA LEU A 145 -9.53 -18.74 -2.68
C LEU A 145 -8.54 -19.91 -2.59
N PRO A 146 -7.34 -19.76 -3.17
CA PRO A 146 -6.25 -20.72 -2.99
C PRO A 146 -5.83 -20.84 -1.52
N ALA A 147 -5.26 -21.98 -1.15
CA ALA A 147 -4.64 -22.14 0.17
C ALA A 147 -3.54 -21.09 0.39
N GLY A 148 -3.47 -20.54 1.60
CA GLY A 148 -2.49 -19.51 1.97
C GLY A 148 -2.94 -18.08 1.67
N VAL A 149 -4.09 -17.86 1.00
CA VAL A 149 -4.67 -16.53 0.78
C VAL A 149 -5.74 -16.28 1.84
N ASP A 150 -5.62 -15.17 2.56
CA ASP A 150 -6.59 -14.75 3.57
C ASP A 150 -7.41 -13.56 3.10
N VAL A 151 -8.71 -13.52 3.47
CA VAL A 151 -9.54 -12.32 3.36
C VAL A 151 -9.77 -11.74 4.74
N VAL A 152 -9.59 -10.44 4.85
CA VAL A 152 -9.85 -9.70 6.08
C VAL A 152 -11.07 -8.81 5.94
N ASN A 153 -11.78 -8.57 7.03
CA ASN A 153 -12.93 -7.68 7.05
C ASN A 153 -12.54 -6.28 7.56
N ALA A 154 -11.57 -5.67 6.88
CA ALA A 154 -11.12 -4.32 7.21
C ALA A 154 -12.22 -3.28 6.92
N PRO A 155 -12.37 -2.23 7.75
CA PRO A 155 -13.30 -1.13 7.49
C PRO A 155 -13.02 -0.47 6.14
N GLN A 156 -14.05 -0.29 5.34
CA GLN A 156 -13.93 0.36 4.04
C GLN A 156 -14.07 1.88 4.19
N MET A 157 -13.22 2.62 3.48
CA MET A 157 -13.31 4.07 3.37
C MET A 157 -13.29 4.49 1.90
N GLU A 158 -14.32 5.20 1.49
CA GLU A 158 -14.44 5.74 0.13
C GLU A 158 -13.63 7.03 -0.04
N ILE A 159 -12.35 7.00 0.32
CA ILE A 159 -11.39 8.07 0.11
C ILE A 159 -10.38 7.63 -0.94
N SER A 160 -10.14 8.45 -1.95
CA SER A 160 -9.11 8.18 -2.95
C SER A 160 -8.19 9.39 -3.17
N SER A 161 -6.93 9.11 -3.51
CA SER A 161 -5.97 10.16 -3.87
C SER A 161 -6.48 11.01 -5.05
N THR A 162 -7.19 10.42 -6.00
CA THR A 162 -7.78 11.14 -7.13
C THR A 162 -8.84 12.14 -6.69
N MET A 163 -9.75 11.72 -5.79
CA MET A 163 -10.76 12.61 -5.21
C MET A 163 -10.10 13.78 -4.47
N ILE A 164 -9.05 13.52 -3.69
CA ILE A 164 -8.33 14.55 -2.94
C ILE A 164 -7.67 15.56 -3.89
N ARG A 165 -6.93 15.09 -4.90
CA ARG A 165 -6.27 15.99 -5.88
C ARG A 165 -7.28 16.87 -6.59
N ARG A 166 -8.41 16.30 -7.05
CA ARG A 166 -9.48 17.07 -7.70
C ARG A 166 -10.08 18.12 -6.76
N ALA A 167 -10.37 17.75 -5.51
CA ALA A 167 -10.94 18.68 -4.53
C ALA A 167 -9.98 19.84 -4.21
N ILE A 168 -8.66 19.55 -4.09
CA ILE A 168 -7.64 20.61 -3.90
C ILE A 168 -7.57 21.54 -5.11
N ALA A 169 -7.57 21.02 -6.34
CA ALA A 169 -7.59 21.82 -7.56
C ALA A 169 -8.85 22.70 -7.68
N GLU A 170 -9.97 22.27 -7.08
CA GLU A 170 -11.21 23.04 -6.95
C GLU A 170 -11.20 24.03 -5.74
N GLY A 171 -10.08 24.19 -5.04
CA GLY A 171 -9.93 25.08 -3.88
C GLY A 171 -10.59 24.58 -2.59
N LYS A 172 -10.95 23.30 -2.51
CA LYS A 172 -11.57 22.72 -1.31
C LYS A 172 -10.54 22.38 -0.25
N ASN A 173 -10.93 22.55 1.01
CA ASN A 173 -10.08 22.16 2.14
C ASN A 173 -10.16 20.65 2.40
N MET A 174 -9.04 19.95 2.23
CA MET A 174 -8.92 18.50 2.42
C MET A 174 -8.11 18.11 3.68
N ASN A 175 -7.91 19.04 4.62
CA ASN A 175 -7.06 18.82 5.79
C ASN A 175 -7.45 17.59 6.63
N HIS A 176 -8.75 17.28 6.75
CA HIS A 176 -9.21 16.13 7.53
C HIS A 176 -9.15 14.80 6.78
N PHE A 177 -8.83 14.82 5.50
CA PHE A 177 -8.63 13.63 4.67
C PHE A 177 -7.18 13.19 4.59
N LEU A 178 -6.26 14.04 5.05
CA LEU A 178 -4.83 13.86 5.01
C LEU A 178 -4.27 13.67 6.43
N PRO A 179 -3.22 12.88 6.62
CA PRO A 179 -2.48 12.84 7.87
C PRO A 179 -1.99 14.24 8.25
N SER A 180 -2.09 14.63 9.51
CA SER A 180 -1.86 16.01 9.98
C SER A 180 -0.51 16.59 9.54
N GLY A 181 0.56 15.81 9.60
CA GLY A 181 1.89 16.27 9.16
C GLY A 181 2.03 16.42 7.64
N ALA A 182 1.26 15.67 6.84
CA ALA A 182 1.33 15.70 5.39
C ALA A 182 0.52 16.86 4.76
N VAL A 183 -0.39 17.47 5.50
CA VAL A 183 -1.28 18.56 5.00
C VAL A 183 -0.50 19.71 4.37
N SER A 184 0.42 20.31 5.12
CA SER A 184 1.20 21.46 4.64
C SER A 184 2.04 21.10 3.42
N TYR A 185 2.64 19.91 3.41
CA TYR A 185 3.46 19.44 2.30
C TYR A 185 2.64 19.19 1.04
N THR A 186 1.44 18.62 1.18
CA THR A 186 0.52 18.35 0.08
C THR A 186 0.10 19.64 -0.63
N HIS A 187 -0.23 20.70 0.13
CA HIS A 187 -0.59 22.00 -0.44
C HIS A 187 0.55 22.70 -1.19
N LEU A 188 1.80 22.41 -0.85
CA LEU A 188 2.98 22.98 -1.51
C LEU A 188 3.38 22.24 -2.79
N THR A 189 3.03 20.98 -2.93
CA THR A 189 3.55 20.09 -3.97
C THR A 189 2.54 19.64 -5.00
N LEU A 190 1.24 19.69 -4.69
CA LEU A 190 0.20 19.39 -5.67
C LEU A 190 -0.04 20.61 -6.57
N PRO A 191 -0.10 20.44 -7.90
CA PRO A 191 -0.45 21.52 -8.80
C PRO A 191 -1.86 22.03 -8.49
N THR A 192 -1.97 23.35 -8.33
CA THR A 192 -3.24 24.10 -8.23
C THR A 192 -3.93 24.21 -9.58
#